data_65d441294938a4574320ccef56ce1b9b
#
_entry.id   65d441294938a4574320ccef56ce1b9b
#
_cell.length_a   1.000
_cell.length_b   1.000
_cell.length_c   1.000
_cell.angle_alpha   90.00
_cell.angle_beta   90.00
_cell.angle_gamma   90.00
#
_symmetry.space_group_name_H-M   'P 1'
#
loop_
_entity.id
_entity.type
_entity.pdbx_description
1 polymer ?
#
loop_
_entity_poly.entity_id
_entity_poly.type
_entity_poly.pdbx_seq_one_letter_code
_entity_poly.pdbx_strand_id
1 'polypeptide(L)'
;MAGYSGTPLPKKLGIKPGTRLGVVGAPDDFAETLGELPDDVSPRRVARGKNQFDVIVCFARSSKELARDLPALPARLDPTGGLWIAWPKKSAQKSAGLSTDLTEGEVRARGLATGLVDNKVCAIDDTWSGLRFVVRVADHQRNR
;
A
#
# COMPACT_ATOMS: atom_id res chain seq x y z
N MET A 1 -3.90 -18.40 10.42
CA MET A 1 -2.90 -17.39 10.25
C MET A 1 -1.81 -17.85 9.38
N ALA A 2 -1.63 -17.18 8.31
CA ALA A 2 -0.74 -17.64 7.29
C ALA A 2 0.69 -17.26 7.58
N GLY A 3 1.54 -18.21 7.80
CA GLY A 3 2.98 -18.14 7.70
C GLY A 3 3.70 -16.88 8.15
N TYR A 4 3.16 -16.15 9.07
CA TYR A 4 3.75 -14.89 9.49
C TYR A 4 4.86 -15.08 10.50
N SER A 5 5.74 -14.10 10.53
CA SER A 5 6.79 -14.02 11.53
C SER A 5 6.27 -13.62 12.92
N GLY A 6 4.96 -13.56 13.10
CA GLY A 6 4.35 -13.14 14.36
C GLY A 6 4.13 -11.64 14.49
N THR A 7 4.64 -10.84 13.56
CA THR A 7 4.41 -9.38 13.60
C THR A 7 3.02 -9.07 13.04
N PRO A 8 2.18 -8.34 13.81
CA PRO A 8 0.86 -7.94 13.30
C PRO A 8 0.97 -7.09 12.04
N LEU A 9 0.02 -7.24 11.13
CA LEU A 9 0.04 -6.53 9.86
C LEU A 9 0.08 -5.01 10.03
N PRO A 10 -0.72 -4.39 10.93
CA PRO A 10 -0.62 -2.94 11.10
C PRO A 10 0.79 -2.48 11.42
N LYS A 11 1.50 -3.22 12.26
CA LYS A 11 2.87 -2.88 12.61
C LYS A 11 3.81 -3.01 11.41
N LYS A 12 3.62 -4.04 10.58
CA LYS A 12 4.41 -4.22 9.36
C LYS A 12 4.20 -3.06 8.39
N LEU A 13 2.99 -2.54 8.32
CA LEU A 13 2.64 -1.45 7.41
C LEU A 13 3.05 -0.08 7.96
N GLY A 14 3.51 -0.01 9.20
CA GLY A 14 3.90 1.26 9.81
C GLY A 14 2.74 2.03 10.40
N ILE A 15 1.64 1.35 10.73
CA ILE A 15 0.46 1.98 11.31
C ILE A 15 0.66 2.08 12.83
N LYS A 16 0.67 3.31 13.33
CA LYS A 16 0.83 3.65 14.74
C LYS A 16 -0.45 4.31 15.24
N PRO A 17 -0.61 4.49 16.58
CA PRO A 17 -1.75 5.27 17.06
C PRO A 17 -1.84 6.63 16.38
N GLY A 18 -3.02 7.01 15.97
CA GLY A 18 -3.26 8.28 15.30
C GLY A 18 -2.88 8.33 13.82
N THR A 19 -2.37 7.25 13.24
CA THR A 19 -2.00 7.22 11.82
C THR A 19 -3.23 7.49 10.94
N ARG A 20 -3.07 8.40 9.98
CA ARG A 20 -4.09 8.63 8.96
C ARG A 20 -3.89 7.58 7.88
N LEU A 21 -4.78 6.60 7.85
CA LEU A 21 -4.68 5.43 6.96
C LEU A 21 -5.63 5.58 5.78
N GLY A 22 -5.06 5.66 4.58
CA GLY A 22 -5.83 5.70 3.34
C GLY A 22 -5.78 4.36 2.61
N VAL A 23 -6.89 3.99 1.99
CA VAL A 23 -7.01 2.70 1.30
C VAL A 23 -7.62 2.91 -0.07
N VAL A 24 -7.06 2.24 -1.08
CA VAL A 24 -7.54 2.28 -2.45
C VAL A 24 -7.75 0.85 -2.94
N GLY A 25 -8.97 0.55 -3.39
CA GLY A 25 -9.27 -0.74 -4.00
C GLY A 25 -9.16 -1.94 -3.06
N ALA A 26 -9.34 -1.75 -1.77
CA ALA A 26 -9.20 -2.84 -0.81
C ALA A 26 -10.20 -3.97 -1.05
N PRO A 27 -9.76 -5.24 -0.89
CA PRO A 27 -10.71 -6.35 -0.91
C PRO A 27 -11.64 -6.28 0.31
N ASP A 28 -12.79 -6.92 0.21
CA ASP A 28 -13.82 -6.87 1.26
C ASP A 28 -13.33 -7.39 2.61
N ASP A 29 -12.38 -8.31 2.61
CA ASP A 29 -11.85 -8.91 3.83
C ASP A 29 -10.62 -8.18 4.39
N PHE A 30 -10.28 -7.01 3.86
CA PHE A 30 -9.08 -6.33 4.30
C PHE A 30 -9.14 -5.92 5.78
N ALA A 31 -10.32 -5.53 6.26
CA ALA A 31 -10.48 -5.19 7.67
C ALA A 31 -10.14 -6.38 8.58
N GLU A 32 -10.53 -7.58 8.18
CA GLU A 32 -10.20 -8.80 8.91
C GLU A 32 -8.70 -9.11 8.82
N THR A 33 -8.12 -8.89 7.66
CA THR A 33 -6.68 -9.10 7.44
C THR A 33 -5.86 -8.17 8.32
N LEU A 34 -6.29 -6.90 8.44
CA LEU A 34 -5.61 -5.95 9.32
C LEU A 34 -5.69 -6.36 10.79
N GLY A 35 -6.85 -6.88 11.21
CA GLY A 35 -7.08 -7.21 12.59
C GLY A 35 -7.26 -5.97 13.45
N GLU A 36 -6.85 -6.04 14.70
CA GLU A 36 -7.00 -4.93 15.64
C GLU A 36 -6.07 -3.77 15.26
N LEU A 37 -6.65 -2.58 15.13
CA LEU A 37 -5.89 -1.38 14.80
C LEU A 37 -5.48 -0.61 16.06
N PRO A 38 -4.37 0.13 16.00
CA PRO A 38 -4.01 1.04 17.10
C PRO A 38 -5.08 2.08 17.36
N ASP A 39 -5.00 2.74 18.53
CA ASP A 39 -5.94 3.78 18.91
C ASP A 39 -5.97 4.92 17.87
N ASP A 40 -7.15 5.48 17.67
CA ASP A 40 -7.37 6.62 16.76
C ASP A 40 -6.98 6.34 15.31
N VAL A 41 -7.13 5.10 14.87
CA VAL A 41 -6.88 4.72 13.49
C VAL A 41 -8.16 4.14 12.89
N SER A 42 -8.63 4.75 11.80
CA SER A 42 -9.75 4.21 11.01
C SER A 42 -9.37 4.26 9.54
N PRO A 43 -9.48 3.13 8.82
CA PRO A 43 -9.19 3.13 7.39
C PRO A 43 -10.20 4.03 6.66
N ARG A 44 -9.69 4.87 5.78
CA ARG A 44 -10.52 5.74 4.95
C ARG A 44 -10.22 5.49 3.49
N ARG A 45 -11.26 5.43 2.67
CA ARG A 45 -11.05 5.36 1.23
C ARG A 45 -10.44 6.67 0.75
N VAL A 46 -9.38 6.58 -0.05
CA VAL A 46 -8.77 7.77 -0.64
C VAL A 46 -9.69 8.23 -1.77
N ALA A 47 -10.46 9.26 -1.49
CA ALA A 47 -11.39 9.86 -2.44
C ALA A 47 -10.81 11.18 -2.95
N ARG A 48 -11.52 11.83 -3.83
CA ARG A 48 -11.11 13.17 -4.31
C ARG A 48 -10.95 14.11 -3.13
N GLY A 49 -9.96 14.99 -3.18
CA GLY A 49 -9.73 15.96 -2.14
C GLY A 49 -8.24 16.22 -1.96
N LYS A 50 -7.93 16.89 -0.85
CA LYS A 50 -6.54 17.29 -0.54
C LYS A 50 -6.03 16.68 0.75
N ASN A 51 -6.83 15.87 1.43
CA ASN A 51 -6.41 15.27 2.69
C ASN A 51 -5.20 14.37 2.46
N GLN A 52 -4.22 14.50 3.33
CA GLN A 52 -3.03 13.66 3.27
C GLN A 52 -3.15 12.50 4.24
N PHE A 53 -2.41 11.44 3.93
CA PHE A 53 -2.38 10.23 4.72
C PHE A 53 -0.95 9.90 5.11
N ASP A 54 -0.79 9.32 6.28
CA ASP A 54 0.52 8.86 6.75
C ASP A 54 0.88 7.50 6.13
N VAL A 55 -0.12 6.67 5.93
CA VAL A 55 0.03 5.37 5.27
C VAL A 55 -1.10 5.23 4.25
N ILE A 56 -0.74 4.87 3.03
CA ILE A 56 -1.70 4.54 1.98
C ILE A 56 -1.45 3.10 1.55
N VAL A 57 -2.50 2.31 1.43
CA VAL A 57 -2.43 0.96 0.87
C VAL A 57 -3.27 0.94 -0.40
N CYS A 58 -2.61 0.80 -1.53
CA CYS A 58 -3.25 0.78 -2.85
C CYS A 58 -3.23 -0.64 -3.39
N PHE A 59 -4.40 -1.24 -3.54
CA PHE A 59 -4.54 -2.58 -4.12
C PHE A 59 -4.75 -2.46 -5.62
N ALA A 60 -3.92 -3.11 -6.40
CA ALA A 60 -4.03 -3.12 -7.85
C ALA A 60 -4.07 -4.57 -8.35
N ARG A 61 -5.07 -4.88 -9.14
CA ARG A 61 -5.25 -6.21 -9.72
C ARG A 61 -4.71 -6.33 -11.12
N SER A 62 -4.35 -5.19 -11.72
CA SER A 62 -3.84 -5.14 -13.08
C SER A 62 -2.99 -3.90 -13.29
N SER A 63 -2.17 -3.90 -14.34
CA SER A 63 -1.43 -2.72 -14.76
C SER A 63 -2.34 -1.54 -15.02
N LYS A 64 -3.52 -1.80 -15.57
CA LYS A 64 -4.50 -0.76 -15.88
C LYS A 64 -5.03 -0.09 -14.62
N GLU A 65 -5.37 -0.88 -13.60
CA GLU A 65 -5.82 -0.32 -12.32
C GLU A 65 -4.73 0.51 -11.68
N LEU A 66 -3.50 0.01 -11.69
CA LEU A 66 -2.36 0.73 -11.11
C LEU A 66 -2.11 2.04 -11.83
N ALA A 67 -2.15 2.03 -13.16
CA ALA A 67 -1.97 3.24 -13.96
C ALA A 67 -3.07 4.27 -13.71
N ARG A 68 -4.29 3.80 -13.42
CA ARG A 68 -5.41 4.67 -13.13
C ARG A 68 -5.28 5.34 -11.76
N ASP A 69 -4.90 4.57 -10.73
CA ASP A 69 -4.98 5.03 -9.34
C ASP A 69 -3.68 5.68 -8.85
N LEU A 70 -2.53 5.19 -9.28
CA LEU A 70 -1.23 5.60 -8.73
C LEU A 70 -0.90 7.08 -8.92
N PRO A 71 -1.17 7.71 -10.07
CA PRO A 71 -0.69 9.09 -10.29
C PRO A 71 -1.17 10.12 -9.28
N ALA A 72 -2.32 9.91 -8.66
CA ALA A 72 -2.88 10.86 -7.69
C ALA A 72 -2.35 10.64 -6.27
N LEU A 73 -1.69 9.52 -6.00
CA LEU A 73 -1.37 9.12 -4.63
C LEU A 73 -0.16 9.83 -4.01
N PRO A 74 0.93 10.10 -4.76
CA PRO A 74 2.07 10.77 -4.15
C PRO A 74 1.72 12.12 -3.51
N ALA A 75 0.82 12.89 -4.13
CA ALA A 75 0.39 14.17 -3.59
C ALA A 75 -0.46 14.03 -2.33
N ARG A 76 -1.02 12.86 -2.10
CA ARG A 76 -1.84 12.57 -0.93
C ARG A 76 -1.04 11.95 0.21
N LEU A 77 0.24 11.68 0.00
CA LEU A 77 1.11 11.06 0.98
C LEU A 77 1.86 12.13 1.75
N ASP A 78 1.78 12.05 3.08
CA ASP A 78 2.61 12.88 3.94
C ASP A 78 4.08 12.59 3.62
N PRO A 79 4.96 13.61 3.55
CA PRO A 79 6.37 13.38 3.21
C PRO A 79 7.09 12.38 4.09
N THR A 80 6.62 12.17 5.32
CA THR A 80 7.21 11.18 6.24
C THR A 80 6.48 9.84 6.22
N GLY A 81 5.47 9.71 5.35
CA GLY A 81 4.63 8.53 5.30
C GLY A 81 5.12 7.45 4.35
N GLY A 82 4.29 6.44 4.17
CA GLY A 82 4.58 5.33 3.27
C GLY A 82 3.39 4.96 2.41
N LEU A 83 3.64 4.71 1.15
CA LEU A 83 2.66 4.23 0.19
C LEU A 83 2.96 2.77 -0.11
N TRP A 84 2.01 1.89 0.22
CA TRP A 84 2.10 0.48 -0.13
C TRP A 84 1.33 0.24 -1.41
N ILE A 85 1.96 -0.41 -2.38
CA ILE A 85 1.26 -0.93 -3.55
C ILE A 85 1.18 -2.44 -3.35
N ALA A 86 -0.05 -2.96 -3.35
CA ALA A 86 -0.32 -4.38 -3.16
C ALA A 86 -0.83 -4.98 -4.47
N TRP A 87 -0.31 -6.15 -4.83
CA TRP A 87 -0.73 -6.87 -6.04
C TRP A 87 -0.82 -8.36 -5.72
N PRO A 88 -1.62 -9.12 -6.51
CA PRO A 88 -1.79 -10.55 -6.25
C PRO A 88 -0.48 -11.32 -6.41
N LYS A 89 -0.17 -12.17 -5.44
CA LYS A 89 0.98 -13.08 -5.53
C LYS A 89 0.80 -14.05 -6.67
N LYS A 90 1.90 -14.40 -7.32
CA LYS A 90 1.89 -15.40 -8.38
C LYS A 90 1.32 -16.73 -7.93
N SER A 91 1.69 -17.16 -6.73
CA SER A 91 1.22 -18.43 -6.17
C SER A 91 -0.27 -18.42 -5.85
N ALA A 92 -0.83 -17.25 -5.54
CA ALA A 92 -2.24 -17.13 -5.17
C ALA A 92 -3.16 -16.99 -6.39
N GLN A 93 -2.63 -16.69 -7.57
CA GLN A 93 -3.46 -16.49 -8.75
C GLN A 93 -4.25 -17.73 -9.14
N LYS A 94 -3.68 -18.91 -8.97
CA LYS A 94 -4.37 -20.16 -9.26
C LYS A 94 -5.43 -20.48 -8.20
N SER A 95 -5.08 -20.37 -6.93
CA SER A 95 -5.94 -20.79 -5.83
C SER A 95 -7.08 -19.80 -5.56
N ALA A 96 -6.83 -18.51 -5.77
CA ALA A 96 -7.82 -17.47 -5.51
C ALA A 96 -8.62 -17.06 -6.75
N GLY A 97 -8.34 -17.66 -7.91
CA GLY A 97 -9.01 -17.30 -9.15
C GLY A 97 -8.66 -15.92 -9.66
N LEU A 98 -7.61 -15.31 -9.14
CA LEU A 98 -7.14 -14.01 -9.59
C LEU A 98 -6.13 -14.17 -10.70
N SER A 99 -6.25 -13.34 -11.72
CA SER A 99 -5.20 -13.24 -12.72
C SER A 99 -4.74 -11.80 -12.80
N THR A 100 -3.43 -11.60 -12.98
CA THR A 100 -2.88 -10.27 -13.07
C THR A 100 -1.70 -10.26 -14.04
N ASP A 101 -1.54 -9.14 -14.73
CA ASP A 101 -0.37 -8.88 -15.55
C ASP A 101 0.73 -8.17 -14.76
N LEU A 102 0.50 -7.90 -13.48
CA LEU A 102 1.47 -7.22 -12.63
C LEU A 102 2.55 -8.17 -12.13
N THR A 103 3.78 -7.68 -12.14
CA THR A 103 4.93 -8.32 -11.52
C THR A 103 5.54 -7.35 -10.52
N GLU A 104 6.37 -7.86 -9.62
CA GLU A 104 7.09 -6.99 -8.69
C GLU A 104 7.93 -5.94 -9.43
N GLY A 105 8.57 -6.35 -10.53
CA GLY A 105 9.38 -5.43 -11.34
C GLY A 105 8.56 -4.31 -11.94
N GLU A 106 7.36 -4.59 -12.43
CA GLU A 106 6.51 -3.54 -12.98
C GLU A 106 5.98 -2.63 -11.88
N VAL A 107 5.58 -3.17 -10.74
CA VAL A 107 5.13 -2.36 -9.61
C VAL A 107 6.25 -1.42 -9.18
N ARG A 108 7.47 -1.92 -9.06
CA ARG A 108 8.62 -1.11 -8.70
C ARG A 108 8.87 0.00 -9.72
N ALA A 109 8.87 -0.34 -11.00
CA ALA A 109 9.12 0.64 -12.05
C ALA A 109 8.07 1.76 -12.05
N ARG A 110 6.81 1.41 -11.89
CA ARG A 110 5.74 2.42 -11.86
C ARG A 110 5.80 3.28 -10.61
N GLY A 111 6.13 2.70 -9.45
CA GLY A 111 6.30 3.46 -8.22
C GLY A 111 7.47 4.44 -8.32
N LEU A 112 8.60 3.98 -8.85
CA LEU A 112 9.77 4.84 -9.03
C LEU A 112 9.49 5.97 -10.02
N ALA A 113 8.67 5.72 -11.04
CA ALA A 113 8.31 6.73 -12.04
C ALA A 113 7.54 7.91 -11.44
N THR A 114 6.93 7.74 -10.25
CA THR A 114 6.25 8.84 -9.56
C THR A 114 7.21 9.77 -8.84
N GLY A 115 8.47 9.41 -8.74
CA GLY A 115 9.47 10.15 -7.96
C GLY A 115 9.68 9.60 -6.55
N LEU A 116 8.88 8.64 -6.13
CA LEU A 116 9.08 7.96 -4.84
C LEU A 116 10.16 6.90 -4.99
N VAL A 117 10.65 6.40 -3.87
CA VAL A 117 11.62 5.30 -3.85
C VAL A 117 11.09 4.16 -3.00
N ASP A 118 11.39 2.94 -3.42
CA ASP A 118 10.97 1.75 -2.68
C ASP A 118 11.97 1.46 -1.55
N ASN A 119 11.46 0.97 -0.42
CA ASN A 119 12.32 0.69 0.72
C ASN A 119 11.98 -0.58 1.48
N LYS A 120 10.87 -1.26 1.16
CA LYS A 120 10.49 -2.45 1.91
C LYS A 120 9.51 -3.31 1.11
N VAL A 121 9.68 -4.61 1.21
CA VAL A 121 8.76 -5.61 0.64
C VAL A 121 8.17 -6.42 1.78
N CYS A 122 6.89 -6.69 1.75
CA CYS A 122 6.30 -7.65 2.67
C CYS A 122 5.10 -8.36 2.04
N ALA A 123 4.76 -9.51 2.60
CA ALA A 123 3.49 -10.15 2.29
C ALA A 123 2.41 -9.47 3.13
N ILE A 124 1.33 -9.03 2.48
CA ILE A 124 0.18 -8.47 3.21
C ILE A 124 -0.63 -9.63 3.79
N ASP A 125 -0.89 -10.64 2.96
CA ASP A 125 -1.50 -11.90 3.40
C ASP A 125 -1.12 -13.00 2.41
N ASP A 126 -1.89 -14.08 2.38
CA ASP A 126 -1.61 -15.21 1.48
C ASP A 126 -1.85 -14.86 0.01
N THR A 127 -2.65 -13.85 -0.25
CA THR A 127 -3.05 -13.46 -1.60
C THR A 127 -2.23 -12.28 -2.13
N TRP A 128 -1.89 -11.32 -1.28
CA TRP A 128 -1.32 -10.04 -1.70
C TRP A 128 0.12 -9.85 -1.24
N SER A 129 0.96 -9.42 -2.17
CA SER A 129 2.30 -8.90 -1.85
C SER A 129 2.23 -7.38 -1.78
N GLY A 130 3.14 -6.77 -1.03
CA GLY A 130 3.21 -5.32 -0.90
C GLY A 130 4.62 -4.80 -1.07
N LEU A 131 4.74 -3.65 -1.74
CA LEU A 131 6.00 -2.92 -1.90
C LEU A 131 5.78 -1.50 -1.38
N ARG A 132 6.63 -1.07 -0.45
CA ARG A 132 6.49 0.24 0.18
C ARG A 132 7.35 1.28 -0.53
N PHE A 133 6.73 2.43 -0.80
CA PHE A 133 7.39 3.58 -1.40
C PHE A 133 7.34 4.76 -0.44
N VAL A 134 8.41 5.54 -0.43
CA VAL A 134 8.51 6.71 0.43
C VAL A 134 9.06 7.88 -0.37
N VAL A 135 8.86 9.09 0.15
CA VAL A 135 9.45 10.29 -0.41
C VAL A 135 10.94 10.25 -0.10
N ARG A 136 11.79 10.51 -1.11
CA ARG A 136 13.23 10.52 -0.89
C ARG A 136 13.60 11.56 0.17
N VAL A 137 14.58 11.25 1.01
CA VAL A 137 15.01 12.14 2.08
C VAL A 137 15.36 13.53 1.55
N ALA A 138 16.03 13.59 0.39
CA ALA A 138 16.39 14.85 -0.24
C ALA A 138 15.17 15.70 -0.64
N ASP A 139 14.01 15.09 -0.85
CA ASP A 139 12.80 15.78 -1.29
C ASP A 139 11.90 16.20 -0.14
N HIS A 140 12.19 15.78 1.09
CA HIS A 140 11.36 16.14 2.25
C HIS A 140 11.31 17.65 2.46
N GLN A 141 12.41 18.34 2.25
CA GLN A 141 12.48 19.79 2.43
C GLN A 141 11.71 20.55 1.36
N ARG A 142 11.65 20.00 0.15
CA ARG A 142 10.94 20.64 -0.97
C ARG A 142 9.43 20.63 -0.79
N ASN A 143 8.93 19.71 0.02
CA ASN A 143 7.49 19.50 0.21
C ASN A 143 6.93 20.20 1.45
N ARG A 144 7.74 21.03 2.06
CA ARG A 144 7.32 21.80 3.24
C ARG A 144 6.80 23.17 2.87
#